data_698706d7e7d2d962782782d8b48b67c0
#
_entry.id   698706d7e7d2d962782782d8b48b67c0
#
_cell.length_a   1.000
_cell.length_b   1.000
_cell.length_c   1.000
_cell.angle_alpha   90.00
_cell.angle_beta   90.00
_cell.angle_gamma   90.00
#
_symmetry.space_group_name_H-M   'P 1'
#
loop_
_entity.id
_entity.type
_entity.pdbx_description
1 polymer ?
#
loop_
_entity_poly.entity_id
_entity_poly.type
_entity_poly.pdbx_seq_one_letter_code
_entity_poly.pdbx_strand_id
1 'polypeptide(L)'
;TIQLAISKYGKSRIGVCLGSCDNGSELSLKAHKAFFTEGSFPSDYNIKAQSADYISTYVSKKYNLEGISLSFSTACSSSGSAIIKASELIKAGVCDAVIAGGVDIASDTVLLGFNSLEAISSKISNPFSKNRDGITLGEGASIFVLSKDDIDSTSIILAGCGESSDASHMTAPLADGSGAKQA
;
A
#
# COMPACT_ATOMS: atom_id res chain seq x y z
N THR A 1 2.99 -2.60 19.42
CA THR A 1 1.53 -2.39 19.22
C THR A 1 0.82 -3.65 18.70
N ILE A 2 1.33 -4.37 17.64
CA ILE A 2 0.67 -5.58 17.08
C ILE A 2 0.46 -6.66 18.16
N GLN A 3 1.47 -6.97 18.98
CA GLN A 3 1.35 -7.96 20.06
C GLN A 3 0.33 -7.56 21.12
N LEU A 4 0.21 -6.25 21.41
CA LEU A 4 -0.82 -5.74 22.32
C LEU A 4 -2.23 -5.96 21.75
N ALA A 5 -2.41 -5.71 20.46
CA ALA A 5 -3.68 -6.00 19.78
C ALA A 5 -4.02 -7.50 19.81
N ILE A 6 -3.04 -8.37 19.53
CA ILE A 6 -3.23 -9.83 19.61
C ILE A 6 -3.64 -10.26 21.03
N SER A 7 -2.98 -9.74 22.05
CA SER A 7 -3.28 -10.06 23.44
C SER A 7 -4.68 -9.57 23.86
N LYS A 8 -5.11 -8.42 23.36
CA LYS A 8 -6.39 -7.81 23.71
C LYS A 8 -7.58 -8.46 23.00
N TYR A 9 -7.46 -8.76 21.70
CA TYR A 9 -8.60 -9.15 20.86
C TYR A 9 -8.55 -10.61 20.37
N GLY A 10 -7.39 -11.25 20.46
CA GLY A 10 -7.18 -12.57 19.86
C GLY A 10 -6.94 -12.51 18.35
N LYS A 11 -6.28 -13.55 17.82
CA LYS A 11 -5.80 -13.61 16.43
C LYS A 11 -6.89 -13.61 15.37
N SER A 12 -8.05 -14.18 15.70
CA SER A 12 -9.21 -14.28 14.79
C SER A 12 -9.94 -12.94 14.62
N ARG A 13 -9.72 -11.98 15.51
CA ARG A 13 -10.34 -10.67 15.47
C ARG A 13 -9.46 -9.58 14.88
N ILE A 14 -8.25 -9.95 14.40
CA ILE A 14 -7.30 -9.01 13.81
C ILE A 14 -7.21 -9.26 12.31
N GLY A 15 -7.59 -8.24 11.53
CA GLY A 15 -7.45 -8.23 10.09
C GLY A 15 -6.13 -7.62 9.61
N VAL A 16 -5.85 -7.79 8.32
CA VAL A 16 -4.72 -7.16 7.62
C VAL A 16 -5.25 -6.50 6.34
N CYS A 17 -4.97 -5.20 6.16
CA CYS A 17 -5.28 -4.43 4.97
C CYS A 17 -4.03 -3.66 4.53
N LEU A 18 -3.36 -4.09 3.48
CA LEU A 18 -2.13 -3.45 3.01
C LEU A 18 -2.21 -3.10 1.53
N GLY A 19 -1.59 -1.97 1.18
CA GLY A 19 -1.50 -1.47 -0.19
C GLY A 19 -0.08 -1.50 -0.75
N SER A 20 0.03 -1.75 -2.05
CA SER A 20 1.29 -1.62 -2.81
C SER A 20 0.99 -1.34 -4.28
N CYS A 21 1.85 -0.54 -4.91
CA CYS A 21 1.83 -0.31 -6.36
C CYS A 21 2.75 -1.27 -7.11
N ASP A 22 3.92 -1.59 -6.53
CA ASP A 22 4.96 -2.36 -7.22
C ASP A 22 4.63 -3.85 -7.31
N ASN A 23 3.98 -4.41 -6.31
CA ASN A 23 3.56 -5.83 -6.27
C ASN A 23 4.68 -6.81 -6.65
N GLY A 24 5.93 -6.54 -6.25
CA GLY A 24 7.08 -7.41 -6.49
C GLY A 24 7.60 -7.41 -7.93
N SER A 25 7.34 -6.37 -8.71
CA SER A 25 7.78 -6.25 -10.10
C SER A 25 9.30 -6.31 -10.25
N GLU A 26 10.04 -5.74 -9.30
CA GLU A 26 11.52 -5.79 -9.26
C GLU A 26 12.04 -7.23 -9.14
N LEU A 27 11.44 -8.04 -8.29
CA LEU A 27 11.79 -9.45 -8.14
C LEU A 27 11.50 -10.22 -9.44
N SER A 28 10.36 -9.91 -10.08
CA SER A 28 9.99 -10.47 -11.37
C SER A 28 11.01 -10.13 -12.45
N LEU A 29 11.35 -8.86 -12.59
CA LEU A 29 12.29 -8.38 -13.59
C LEU A 29 13.65 -9.06 -13.46
N LYS A 30 14.21 -9.11 -12.26
CA LYS A 30 15.50 -9.76 -11.97
C LYS A 30 15.46 -11.26 -12.30
N ALA A 31 14.40 -11.94 -11.89
CA ALA A 31 14.26 -13.38 -12.12
C ALA A 31 14.10 -13.73 -13.61
N HIS A 32 13.29 -12.96 -14.35
CA HIS A 32 13.13 -13.18 -15.79
C HIS A 32 14.42 -12.83 -16.55
N LYS A 33 15.13 -11.79 -16.16
CA LYS A 33 16.43 -11.46 -16.74
C LYS A 33 17.41 -12.63 -16.57
N ALA A 34 17.51 -13.20 -15.38
CA ALA A 34 18.35 -14.38 -15.14
C ALA A 34 17.89 -15.57 -16.01
N PHE A 35 16.59 -15.83 -16.09
CA PHE A 35 16.06 -16.90 -16.94
C PHE A 35 16.46 -16.76 -18.41
N PHE A 36 16.34 -15.55 -18.98
CA PHE A 36 16.70 -15.32 -20.39
C PHE A 36 18.21 -15.28 -20.65
N THR A 37 19.03 -15.00 -19.64
CA THR A 37 20.51 -14.97 -19.80
C THR A 37 21.19 -16.28 -19.43
N GLU A 38 20.64 -17.00 -18.46
CA GLU A 38 21.26 -18.19 -17.84
C GLU A 38 20.44 -19.48 -18.06
N GLY A 39 19.24 -19.37 -18.61
CA GLY A 39 18.38 -20.52 -18.91
C GLY A 39 17.59 -21.06 -17.72
N SER A 40 17.70 -20.46 -16.52
CA SER A 40 17.00 -20.91 -15.32
C SER A 40 16.60 -19.72 -14.43
N PHE A 41 15.50 -19.91 -13.66
CA PHE A 41 15.17 -18.96 -12.62
C PHE A 41 16.10 -19.10 -11.41
N PRO A 42 16.40 -18.01 -10.68
CA PRO A 42 17.11 -18.08 -9.40
C PRO A 42 16.38 -19.02 -8.42
N SER A 43 17.14 -19.73 -7.61
CA SER A 43 16.58 -20.75 -6.66
C SER A 43 15.66 -20.17 -5.59
N ASP A 44 15.83 -18.87 -5.28
CA ASP A 44 15.02 -18.13 -4.33
C ASP A 44 13.82 -17.42 -4.98
N TYR A 45 13.70 -17.48 -6.31
CA TYR A 45 12.57 -16.90 -7.01
C TYR A 45 11.27 -17.62 -6.71
N ASN A 46 10.26 -16.86 -6.32
CA ASN A 46 8.92 -17.40 -6.05
C ASN A 46 7.86 -16.51 -6.70
N ILE A 47 7.13 -17.04 -7.66
CA ILE A 47 6.06 -16.33 -8.37
C ILE A 47 4.96 -15.80 -7.42
N LYS A 48 4.76 -16.42 -6.27
CA LYS A 48 3.79 -15.95 -5.26
C LYS A 48 4.15 -14.59 -4.70
N ALA A 49 5.43 -14.18 -4.76
CA ALA A 49 5.84 -12.84 -4.34
C ALA A 49 5.32 -11.72 -5.24
N GLN A 50 4.82 -12.06 -6.43
CA GLN A 50 4.19 -11.13 -7.38
C GLN A 50 2.67 -11.11 -7.28
N SER A 51 2.10 -11.95 -6.42
CA SER A 51 0.67 -11.96 -6.18
C SER A 51 0.26 -10.68 -5.44
N ALA A 52 -0.80 -10.02 -5.88
CA ALA A 52 -1.28 -8.78 -5.28
C ALA A 52 -1.61 -8.92 -3.79
N ASP A 53 -1.93 -10.12 -3.33
CA ASP A 53 -2.23 -10.43 -1.93
C ASP A 53 -0.97 -10.80 -1.10
N TYR A 54 0.21 -10.84 -1.71
CA TYR A 54 1.43 -11.33 -1.05
C TYR A 54 1.77 -10.56 0.23
N ILE A 55 1.73 -9.22 0.19
CA ILE A 55 2.12 -8.40 1.33
C ILE A 55 1.21 -8.62 2.55
N SER A 56 -0.10 -8.67 2.35
CA SER A 56 -1.06 -8.91 3.42
C SER A 56 -0.99 -10.35 3.93
N THR A 57 -0.86 -11.31 3.02
CA THR A 57 -0.66 -12.72 3.35
C THR A 57 0.64 -12.95 4.13
N TYR A 58 1.72 -12.26 3.75
CA TYR A 58 2.99 -12.35 4.48
C TYR A 58 2.85 -11.88 5.93
N VAL A 59 2.24 -10.70 6.14
CA VAL A 59 2.02 -10.16 7.48
C VAL A 59 1.10 -11.05 8.31
N SER A 60 0.00 -11.52 7.71
CA SER A 60 -0.95 -12.43 8.35
C SER A 60 -0.23 -13.70 8.84
N LYS A 61 0.56 -14.34 7.97
CA LYS A 61 1.34 -15.54 8.32
C LYS A 61 2.41 -15.27 9.36
N LYS A 62 3.14 -14.16 9.26
CA LYS A 62 4.20 -13.77 10.19
C LYS A 62 3.72 -13.68 11.64
N TYR A 63 2.51 -13.18 11.85
CA TYR A 63 1.89 -13.05 13.17
C TYR A 63 0.88 -14.16 13.48
N ASN A 64 0.71 -15.12 12.55
CA ASN A 64 -0.27 -16.20 12.66
C ASN A 64 -1.68 -15.67 12.96
N LEU A 65 -2.11 -14.65 12.19
CA LEU A 65 -3.43 -14.05 12.28
C LEU A 65 -4.45 -14.90 11.53
N GLU A 66 -5.67 -14.94 12.04
CA GLU A 66 -6.78 -15.75 11.51
C GLU A 66 -7.94 -14.88 10.99
N GLY A 67 -7.83 -13.55 11.15
CA GLY A 67 -8.79 -12.60 10.63
C GLY A 67 -8.64 -12.39 9.11
N ILE A 68 -9.49 -11.54 8.56
CA ILE A 68 -9.51 -11.25 7.13
C ILE A 68 -8.18 -10.61 6.68
N SER A 69 -7.69 -11.01 5.50
CA SER A 69 -6.47 -10.47 4.89
C SER A 69 -6.79 -9.96 3.49
N LEU A 70 -6.61 -8.66 3.27
CA LEU A 70 -6.91 -7.98 2.01
C LEU A 70 -5.72 -7.16 1.56
N SER A 71 -5.46 -7.17 0.26
CA SER A 71 -4.46 -6.29 -0.37
C SER A 71 -5.13 -5.34 -1.36
N PHE A 72 -4.56 -4.16 -1.49
CA PHE A 72 -5.04 -3.07 -2.33
C PHE A 72 -3.97 -2.68 -3.34
N SER A 73 -4.35 -2.63 -4.61
CA SER A 73 -3.50 -2.18 -5.71
C SER A 73 -4.29 -1.17 -6.55
N THR A 74 -4.48 0.01 -5.97
CA THR A 74 -5.16 1.16 -6.57
C THR A 74 -4.16 2.28 -6.89
N ALA A 75 -3.00 1.90 -7.41
CA ALA A 75 -1.87 2.79 -7.70
C ALA A 75 -1.49 3.64 -6.46
N CYS A 76 -1.30 4.94 -6.62
CA CYS A 76 -0.85 5.85 -5.56
C CYS A 76 -1.79 5.92 -4.34
N SER A 77 -3.06 5.52 -4.48
CA SER A 77 -4.04 5.52 -3.39
C SER A 77 -4.13 4.19 -2.62
N SER A 78 -3.31 3.19 -2.95
CA SER A 78 -3.39 1.84 -2.38
C SER A 78 -3.38 1.80 -0.85
N SER A 79 -2.46 2.55 -0.22
CA SER A 79 -2.38 2.62 1.24
C SER A 79 -3.56 3.37 1.87
N GLY A 80 -4.07 4.41 1.19
CA GLY A 80 -5.29 5.12 1.60
C GLY A 80 -6.50 4.19 1.59
N SER A 81 -6.73 3.48 0.47
CA SER A 81 -7.82 2.49 0.35
C SER A 81 -7.71 1.37 1.39
N ALA A 82 -6.49 0.94 1.73
CA ALA A 82 -6.26 -0.03 2.79
C ALA A 82 -6.69 0.48 4.17
N ILE A 83 -6.41 1.75 4.49
CA ILE A 83 -6.81 2.40 5.75
C ILE A 83 -8.33 2.59 5.81
N ILE A 84 -8.95 3.03 4.71
CA ILE A 84 -10.40 3.16 4.61
C ILE A 84 -11.09 1.82 4.88
N LYS A 85 -10.66 0.77 4.18
CA LYS A 85 -11.24 -0.56 4.35
C LYS A 85 -11.02 -1.11 5.77
N ALA A 86 -9.87 -0.86 6.38
CA ALA A 86 -9.63 -1.21 7.77
C ALA A 86 -10.64 -0.57 8.73
N SER A 87 -10.91 0.73 8.54
CA SER A 87 -11.93 1.47 9.31
C SER A 87 -13.33 0.88 9.11
N GLU A 88 -13.69 0.56 7.87
CA GLU A 88 -15.00 -0.06 7.56
C GLU A 88 -15.16 -1.44 8.22
N LEU A 89 -14.14 -2.30 8.18
CA LEU A 89 -14.17 -3.61 8.80
C LEU A 89 -14.33 -3.54 10.32
N ILE A 90 -13.72 -2.56 10.96
CA ILE A 90 -13.87 -2.31 12.39
C ILE A 90 -15.28 -1.80 12.69
N LYS A 91 -15.76 -0.80 11.95
CA LYS A 91 -17.12 -0.24 12.11
C LYS A 91 -18.21 -1.29 11.89
N ALA A 92 -17.99 -2.20 10.94
CA ALA A 92 -18.90 -3.31 10.67
C ALA A 92 -18.81 -4.46 11.69
N GLY A 93 -17.89 -4.40 12.65
CA GLY A 93 -17.69 -5.46 13.66
C GLY A 93 -17.09 -6.75 13.12
N VAL A 94 -16.54 -6.73 11.89
CA VAL A 94 -15.84 -7.88 11.29
C VAL A 94 -14.52 -8.11 12.01
N CYS A 95 -13.79 -7.04 12.31
CA CYS A 95 -12.55 -7.05 13.07
C CYS A 95 -12.65 -6.14 14.30
N ASP A 96 -11.88 -6.42 15.32
CA ASP A 96 -11.69 -5.52 16.47
C ASP A 96 -10.42 -4.68 16.33
N ALA A 97 -9.45 -5.16 15.53
CA ALA A 97 -8.31 -4.40 15.09
C ALA A 97 -7.88 -4.82 13.67
N VAL A 98 -7.22 -3.93 12.95
CA VAL A 98 -6.68 -4.19 11.62
C VAL A 98 -5.29 -3.59 11.50
N ILE A 99 -4.35 -4.39 10.99
CA ILE A 99 -3.03 -3.93 10.58
C ILE A 99 -3.21 -3.31 9.19
N ALA A 100 -3.01 -2.00 9.06
CA ALA A 100 -3.27 -1.25 7.82
C ALA A 100 -2.11 -0.36 7.43
N GLY A 101 -1.93 -0.12 6.14
CA GLY A 101 -0.89 0.76 5.63
C GLY A 101 -0.44 0.39 4.23
N GLY A 102 0.82 0.66 3.90
CA GLY A 102 1.36 0.35 2.60
C GLY A 102 2.88 0.22 2.59
N VAL A 103 3.37 -0.37 1.51
CA VAL A 103 4.79 -0.56 1.24
C VAL A 103 5.03 -0.52 -0.26
N ASP A 104 6.02 0.27 -0.67
CA ASP A 104 6.51 0.30 -2.05
C ASP A 104 8.02 0.47 -2.06
N ILE A 105 8.65 0.00 -3.14
CA ILE A 105 10.07 0.12 -3.41
C ILE A 105 10.30 0.94 -4.68
N ALA A 106 11.44 1.60 -4.77
CA ALA A 106 11.88 2.32 -5.97
C ALA A 106 12.47 1.32 -6.98
N SER A 107 11.60 0.51 -7.60
CA SER A 107 12.00 -0.49 -8.58
C SER A 107 12.37 0.11 -9.93
N ASP A 108 13.24 -0.57 -10.69
CA ASP A 108 13.58 -0.17 -12.06
C ASP A 108 12.34 -0.06 -12.95
N THR A 109 11.36 -0.93 -12.76
CA THR A 109 10.09 -0.91 -13.51
C THR A 109 9.33 0.40 -13.28
N VAL A 110 9.23 0.82 -12.02
CA VAL A 110 8.55 2.07 -11.65
C VAL A 110 9.34 3.29 -12.15
N LEU A 111 10.67 3.29 -11.95
CA LEU A 111 11.55 4.37 -12.41
C LEU A 111 11.49 4.55 -13.93
N LEU A 112 11.66 3.48 -14.71
CA LEU A 112 11.61 3.53 -16.17
C LEU A 112 10.21 3.90 -16.68
N GLY A 113 9.16 3.38 -16.03
CA GLY A 113 7.78 3.70 -16.38
C GLY A 113 7.49 5.20 -16.26
N PHE A 114 7.77 5.80 -15.10
CA PHE A 114 7.56 7.24 -14.90
C PHE A 114 8.51 8.11 -15.73
N ASN A 115 9.74 7.65 -15.97
CA ASN A 115 10.66 8.35 -16.87
C ASN A 115 10.13 8.39 -18.31
N SER A 116 9.54 7.30 -18.80
CA SER A 116 8.95 7.26 -20.15
C SER A 116 7.75 8.18 -20.32
N LEU A 117 7.13 8.58 -19.22
CA LEU A 117 6.03 9.56 -19.19
C LEU A 117 6.53 11.00 -19.02
N GLU A 118 7.85 11.21 -19.00
CA GLU A 118 8.46 12.52 -18.71
C GLU A 118 7.98 13.15 -17.39
N ALA A 119 7.63 12.30 -16.41
CA ALA A 119 7.02 12.71 -15.15
C ALA A 119 8.03 12.87 -14.01
N ILE A 120 9.29 12.44 -14.20
CA ILE A 120 10.32 12.51 -13.16
C ILE A 120 10.94 13.91 -13.11
N SER A 121 11.06 14.46 -11.90
CA SER A 121 11.77 15.72 -11.67
C SER A 121 13.28 15.57 -11.91
N SER A 122 13.89 16.58 -12.52
CA SER A 122 15.36 16.68 -12.66
C SER A 122 16.08 16.96 -11.34
N LYS A 123 15.34 17.28 -10.29
CA LYS A 123 15.82 17.60 -8.92
C LYS A 123 14.89 16.92 -7.91
N ILE A 124 15.19 17.11 -6.63
CA ILE A 124 14.22 16.74 -5.57
C ILE A 124 12.93 17.53 -5.82
N SER A 125 11.83 16.82 -5.95
CA SER A 125 10.52 17.42 -6.18
C SER A 125 10.13 18.39 -5.05
N ASN A 126 9.38 19.42 -5.39
CA ASN A 126 8.89 20.41 -4.46
C ASN A 126 7.34 20.41 -4.48
N PRO A 127 6.68 19.43 -3.85
CA PRO A 127 5.23 19.28 -3.90
C PRO A 127 4.51 20.53 -3.41
N PHE A 128 3.35 20.80 -4.02
CA PHE A 128 2.50 21.97 -3.73
C PHE A 128 3.13 23.35 -4.04
N SER A 129 4.38 23.38 -4.49
CA SER A 129 5.06 24.62 -4.89
C SER A 129 4.60 25.10 -6.27
N LYS A 130 4.63 26.43 -6.46
CA LYS A 130 4.48 27.04 -7.80
C LYS A 130 5.57 26.57 -8.77
N ASN A 131 6.75 26.24 -8.25
CA ASN A 131 7.93 25.84 -9.02
C ASN A 131 8.10 24.30 -9.03
N ARG A 132 7.05 23.54 -8.75
CA ARG A 132 7.10 22.08 -8.83
C ARG A 132 7.43 21.62 -10.24
N ASP A 133 8.23 20.57 -10.32
CA ASP A 133 8.78 20.04 -11.56
C ASP A 133 8.80 18.50 -11.45
N GLY A 134 7.72 17.88 -11.91
CA GLY A 134 7.58 16.41 -11.84
C GLY A 134 7.57 15.84 -10.42
N ILE A 135 7.88 14.56 -10.33
CA ILE A 135 7.92 13.79 -9.08
C ILE A 135 9.29 13.20 -8.83
N THR A 136 9.64 12.99 -7.57
CA THR A 136 10.80 12.19 -7.16
C THR A 136 10.27 10.87 -6.61
N LEU A 137 10.68 9.76 -7.23
CA LEU A 137 10.29 8.43 -6.78
C LEU A 137 11.12 8.03 -5.56
N GLY A 138 10.47 7.35 -4.63
CA GLY A 138 11.10 6.89 -3.40
C GLY A 138 10.58 5.51 -3.02
N GLU A 139 11.11 4.98 -1.93
CA GLU A 139 10.66 3.75 -1.30
C GLU A 139 10.34 3.97 0.16
N GLY A 140 9.43 3.17 0.70
CA GLY A 140 9.04 3.29 2.09
C GLY A 140 7.97 2.28 2.49
N ALA A 141 7.85 2.12 3.80
CA ALA A 141 6.77 1.35 4.40
C ALA A 141 6.25 2.09 5.63
N SER A 142 4.93 2.16 5.76
CA SER A 142 4.27 2.67 6.95
C SER A 142 3.09 1.79 7.30
N ILE A 143 3.06 1.31 8.55
CA ILE A 143 2.05 0.37 9.03
C ILE A 143 1.50 0.86 10.36
N PHE A 144 0.19 0.89 10.44
CA PHE A 144 -0.58 1.27 11.62
C PHE A 144 -1.38 0.06 12.14
N VAL A 145 -1.74 0.10 13.40
CA VAL A 145 -2.77 -0.77 13.98
C VAL A 145 -3.98 0.10 14.27
N LEU A 146 -5.03 -0.05 13.49
CA LEU A 146 -6.32 0.54 13.76
C LEU A 146 -7.09 -0.38 14.71
N SER A 147 -7.80 0.17 15.67
CA SER A 147 -8.59 -0.61 16.63
C SER A 147 -9.84 0.15 17.05
N LYS A 148 -10.86 -0.60 17.47
CA LYS A 148 -12.13 -0.02 17.97
C LYS A 148 -11.97 0.71 19.30
N ASP A 149 -10.99 0.30 20.11
CA ASP A 149 -10.71 0.89 21.43
C ASP A 149 -9.21 1.22 21.53
N ASP A 150 -8.86 2.10 22.44
CA ASP A 150 -7.46 2.39 22.74
C ASP A 150 -6.69 1.13 23.15
N ILE A 151 -5.55 0.92 22.51
CA ILE A 151 -4.63 -0.17 22.84
C ILE A 151 -3.55 0.32 23.81
N ASP A 152 -3.17 1.58 23.66
CA ASP A 152 -2.20 2.25 24.53
C ASP A 152 -2.58 3.72 24.74
N SER A 153 -1.88 4.43 25.61
CA SER A 153 -2.16 5.82 25.96
C SER A 153 -1.74 6.85 24.91
N THR A 154 -1.22 6.40 23.77
CA THR A 154 -0.73 7.27 22.68
C THR A 154 -1.59 7.20 21.43
N SER A 155 -2.80 6.68 21.53
CA SER A 155 -3.71 6.50 20.40
C SER A 155 -4.05 7.81 19.70
N ILE A 156 -4.03 7.77 18.36
CA ILE A 156 -4.46 8.85 17.47
C ILE A 156 -5.79 8.44 16.87
N ILE A 157 -6.74 9.37 16.81
CA ILE A 157 -8.07 9.10 16.28
C ILE A 157 -8.08 9.29 14.76
N LEU A 158 -8.54 8.28 14.02
CA LEU A 158 -8.92 8.42 12.61
C LEU A 158 -10.33 9.02 12.54
N ALA A 159 -10.40 10.34 12.38
CA ALA A 159 -11.64 11.09 12.47
C ALA A 159 -12.60 10.88 11.28
N GLY A 160 -12.07 10.61 10.10
CA GLY A 160 -12.86 10.39 8.89
C GLY A 160 -12.02 9.82 7.75
N CYS A 161 -12.71 9.32 6.74
CA CYS A 161 -12.14 8.83 5.49
C CYS A 161 -13.05 9.23 4.34
N GLY A 162 -12.47 9.43 3.16
CA GLY A 162 -13.21 9.64 1.94
C GLY A 162 -12.41 9.18 0.73
N GLU A 163 -13.10 8.82 -0.33
CA GLU A 163 -12.53 8.51 -1.63
C GLU A 163 -13.47 8.95 -2.75
N SER A 164 -12.91 9.31 -3.89
CA SER A 164 -13.67 9.71 -5.06
C SER A 164 -12.94 9.31 -6.34
N SER A 165 -13.65 9.38 -7.46
CA SER A 165 -13.07 9.18 -8.79
C SER A 165 -13.49 10.31 -9.71
N ASP A 166 -12.52 10.97 -10.34
CA ASP A 166 -12.76 12.05 -11.30
C ASP A 166 -13.44 11.56 -12.57
N ALA A 167 -13.19 10.29 -12.96
CA ALA A 167 -13.71 9.66 -14.19
C ALA A 167 -13.46 10.50 -15.47
N SER A 168 -12.42 11.33 -15.47
CA SER A 168 -12.13 12.30 -16.53
C SER A 168 -10.91 11.93 -17.36
N HIS A 169 -9.78 11.66 -16.73
CA HIS A 169 -8.52 11.34 -17.39
C HIS A 169 -7.77 10.23 -16.63
N MET A 170 -7.00 9.42 -17.35
CA MET A 170 -6.32 8.24 -16.79
C MET A 170 -5.28 8.62 -15.73
N THR A 171 -4.61 9.76 -15.86
CA THR A 171 -3.48 10.16 -14.98
C THR A 171 -3.55 11.59 -14.46
N ALA A 172 -4.39 12.46 -15.03
CA ALA A 172 -4.48 13.87 -14.63
C ALA A 172 -5.74 14.14 -13.82
N PRO A 173 -5.63 14.74 -12.63
CA PRO A 173 -6.78 15.15 -11.84
C PRO A 173 -7.53 16.31 -12.54
N LEU A 174 -8.80 16.49 -12.18
CA LEU A 174 -9.57 17.65 -12.62
C LEU A 174 -8.92 18.95 -12.14
N ALA A 175 -8.79 19.92 -13.05
CA ALA A 175 -8.10 21.18 -12.79
C ALA A 175 -8.78 22.04 -11.70
N ASP A 176 -10.08 21.85 -11.50
CA ASP A 176 -10.89 22.52 -10.47
C ASP A 176 -10.81 21.88 -9.08
N GLY A 177 -10.15 20.70 -8.99
CA GLY A 177 -10.00 19.98 -7.74
C GLY A 177 -11.30 19.38 -7.19
N SER A 178 -12.36 19.27 -8.00
CA SER A 178 -13.67 18.78 -7.55
C SER A 178 -13.60 17.35 -7.02
N GLY A 179 -12.82 16.46 -7.64
CA GLY A 179 -12.60 15.10 -7.14
C GLY A 179 -12.01 15.07 -5.74
N ALA A 180 -10.91 15.79 -5.52
CA ALA A 180 -10.29 15.87 -4.20
C ALA A 180 -11.19 16.53 -3.13
N LYS A 181 -12.10 17.42 -3.55
CA LYS A 181 -13.07 18.03 -2.66
C LYS A 181 -14.20 17.08 -2.26
N GLN A 182 -14.52 16.11 -3.14
CA GLN A 182 -15.56 15.10 -2.86
C GLN A 182 -15.07 14.01 -1.91
N ALA A 183 -13.77 13.70 -1.93
CA ALA A 183 -13.14 12.78 -0.99
C ALA A 183 -13.02 13.40 0.41
#